data_a60ac5d678ab52f6014d31aa67292955
#
_entry.id   a60ac5d678ab52f6014d31aa67292955
#
_cell.length_a   1.000
_cell.length_b   1.000
_cell.length_c   1.000
_cell.angle_alpha   90.00
_cell.angle_beta   90.00
_cell.angle_gamma   90.00
#
_symmetry.space_group_name_H-M   'P 1'
#
loop_
_entity.id
_entity.type
_entity.pdbx_description
1 polymer ?
#
loop_
_entity_poly.entity_id
_entity_poly.type
_entity_poly.pdbx_seq_one_letter_code
_entity_poly.pdbx_strand_id
1 'polypeptide(L)'
;MKKSLILVGTQWGDEGKGKIVDYFSQKFDAVCRFQGGHNAGHTIYKEDEKFVLHLIPSGVFYDHASCYIGQGVILSLESLLDEIEQLESRGISLEGKLRISRYCSLLLPIHAKIDQLREDNKNAIGTTRRGIGPAYEDKTARRSIKAFDLEDNDLLEDKLKSLVDYYNFQIKNIHNAEPYDFETVLKDLKDVYQKTAKYFGDVTDSLEDIYENGGNILYEGAQGTMLDVDYGTYPYVTSSNTLATSVGIGSGFPKSIYSDVLGVAKAYTTRVGAGPFPTELFCDDGEKIAKLGHEFGATTGRPRRCGWLDLV
;
A
#
# COMPACT_ATOMS: atom_id res chain seq x y z
N MET A 1 5.90 18.91 23.53
CA MET A 1 5.89 17.45 23.33
C MET A 1 5.73 17.21 21.84
N LYS A 2 6.67 16.51 21.23
CA LYS A 2 6.60 16.09 19.81
C LYS A 2 5.40 15.15 19.68
N LYS A 3 4.44 15.47 18.81
CA LYS A 3 3.21 14.68 18.68
C LYS A 3 3.12 14.04 17.31
N SER A 4 4.04 13.13 17.00
CA SER A 4 3.86 12.27 15.85
C SER A 4 2.65 11.35 16.07
N LEU A 5 1.95 10.99 15.00
CA LEU A 5 0.67 10.30 15.03
C LEU A 5 0.67 9.11 14.07
N ILE A 6 0.27 7.95 14.54
CA ILE A 6 0.03 6.78 13.72
C ILE A 6 -1.48 6.67 13.47
N LEU A 7 -1.90 6.73 12.21
CA LEU A 7 -3.30 6.62 11.83
C LEU A 7 -3.55 5.25 11.18
N VAL A 8 -4.42 4.45 11.81
CA VAL A 8 -4.77 3.09 11.35
C VAL A 8 -6.28 2.91 11.23
N GLY A 9 -6.71 2.00 10.36
CA GLY A 9 -8.09 1.55 10.29
C GLY A 9 -8.36 0.48 11.36
N THR A 10 -9.53 0.50 11.99
CA THR A 10 -9.88 -0.43 13.06
C THR A 10 -10.82 -1.56 12.62
N GLN A 11 -11.22 -1.57 11.36
CA GLN A 11 -12.14 -2.54 10.76
C GLN A 11 -11.44 -3.31 9.61
N TRP A 12 -12.17 -3.67 8.55
CA TRP A 12 -11.65 -4.36 7.36
C TRP A 12 -11.23 -3.43 6.22
N GLY A 13 -10.67 -2.27 6.53
CA GLY A 13 -10.33 -1.25 5.54
C GLY A 13 -11.55 -0.40 5.14
N ASP A 14 -11.31 0.54 4.24
CA ASP A 14 -12.36 1.45 3.71
C ASP A 14 -13.07 2.32 4.77
N GLU A 15 -12.41 2.56 5.92
CA GLU A 15 -12.94 3.41 7.01
C GLU A 15 -12.89 4.91 6.66
N GLY A 16 -12.32 5.27 5.50
CA GLY A 16 -12.15 6.68 5.12
C GLY A 16 -10.85 7.30 5.64
N LYS A 17 -9.83 6.48 5.91
CA LYS A 17 -8.51 6.95 6.40
C LYS A 17 -7.93 8.08 5.56
N GLY A 18 -7.95 7.99 4.24
CA GLY A 18 -7.40 9.02 3.36
C GLY A 18 -7.95 10.42 3.66
N LYS A 19 -9.25 10.54 3.90
CA LYS A 19 -9.89 11.82 4.29
C LYS A 19 -9.37 12.34 5.63
N ILE A 20 -9.16 11.45 6.59
CA ILE A 20 -8.67 11.81 7.93
C ILE A 20 -7.19 12.16 7.88
N VAL A 21 -6.39 11.40 7.11
CA VAL A 21 -4.97 11.73 6.86
C VAL A 21 -4.84 13.08 6.19
N ASP A 22 -5.62 13.37 5.15
CA ASP A 22 -5.63 14.67 4.48
C ASP A 22 -5.92 15.81 5.45
N TYR A 23 -6.93 15.66 6.32
CA TYR A 23 -7.29 16.65 7.34
C TYR A 23 -6.11 16.91 8.31
N PHE A 24 -5.44 15.86 8.78
CA PHE A 24 -4.32 15.99 9.70
C PHE A 24 -3.04 16.48 9.02
N SER A 25 -2.81 16.14 7.75
CA SER A 25 -1.61 16.53 6.99
C SER A 25 -1.33 18.04 7.01
N GLN A 26 -2.37 18.87 7.20
CA GLN A 26 -2.24 20.30 7.36
C GLN A 26 -1.40 20.75 8.58
N LYS A 27 -1.21 19.85 9.55
CA LYS A 27 -0.57 20.14 10.84
C LYS A 27 0.74 19.37 11.06
N PHE A 28 1.16 18.57 10.07
CA PHE A 28 2.32 17.70 10.17
C PHE A 28 3.39 18.11 9.16
N ASP A 29 4.64 18.01 9.57
CA ASP A 29 5.80 18.35 8.74
C ASP A 29 6.13 17.25 7.74
N ALA A 30 5.68 16.02 8.03
CA ALA A 30 5.88 14.86 7.17
C ALA A 30 4.70 13.88 7.23
N VAL A 31 4.45 13.18 6.12
CA VAL A 31 3.51 12.05 6.04
C VAL A 31 4.24 10.83 5.48
N CYS A 32 4.20 9.70 6.22
CA CYS A 32 4.93 8.49 5.88
C CYS A 32 3.99 7.28 5.74
N ARG A 33 3.94 6.66 4.56
CA ARG A 33 3.35 5.33 4.34
C ARG A 33 4.33 4.27 4.81
N PHE A 34 3.89 3.33 5.65
CA PHE A 34 4.79 2.36 6.29
C PHE A 34 4.49 0.89 5.94
N GLN A 35 3.36 0.58 5.28
CA GLN A 35 2.99 -0.79 4.92
C GLN A 35 1.98 -0.83 3.76
N GLY A 36 1.67 -2.04 3.27
CA GLY A 36 0.76 -2.26 2.15
C GLY A 36 1.45 -2.05 0.79
N GLY A 37 0.73 -1.55 -0.16
CA GLY A 37 1.20 -1.26 -1.52
C GLY A 37 0.11 -0.52 -2.29
N HIS A 38 0.14 -0.62 -3.62
CA HIS A 38 -0.85 0.03 -4.49
C HIS A 38 -2.25 -0.61 -4.46
N ASN A 39 -2.47 -1.62 -3.60
CA ASN A 39 -3.81 -2.14 -3.29
C ASN A 39 -4.62 -1.19 -2.38
N ALA A 40 -3.99 -0.21 -1.74
CA ALA A 40 -4.70 0.88 -1.07
C ALA A 40 -5.36 1.82 -2.08
N GLY A 41 -6.41 2.53 -1.66
CA GLY A 41 -7.07 3.56 -2.47
C GLY A 41 -7.59 4.66 -1.56
N HIS A 42 -6.82 5.74 -1.39
CA HIS A 42 -7.20 6.88 -0.57
C HIS A 42 -7.81 7.98 -1.44
N THR A 43 -9.13 8.12 -1.36
CA THR A 43 -9.84 9.16 -2.10
C THR A 43 -9.81 10.47 -1.33
N ILE A 44 -9.33 11.52 -1.99
CA ILE A 44 -9.21 12.88 -1.47
C ILE A 44 -9.88 13.83 -2.45
N TYR A 45 -10.51 14.87 -1.94
CA TYR A 45 -11.09 15.94 -2.73
C TYR A 45 -10.36 17.25 -2.44
N LYS A 46 -9.88 17.93 -3.48
CA LYS A 46 -9.27 19.24 -3.44
C LYS A 46 -9.93 20.14 -4.47
N GLU A 47 -10.49 21.25 -4.06
CA GLU A 47 -11.12 22.25 -4.95
C GLU A 47 -12.10 21.62 -5.97
N ASP A 48 -12.95 20.70 -5.50
CA ASP A 48 -13.92 19.92 -6.30
C ASP A 48 -13.30 18.86 -7.22
N GLU A 49 -11.97 18.73 -7.26
CA GLU A 49 -11.30 17.63 -7.96
C GLU A 49 -11.13 16.39 -7.08
N LYS A 50 -11.37 15.23 -7.67
CA LYS A 50 -11.18 13.95 -7.03
C LYS A 50 -9.81 13.35 -7.37
N PHE A 51 -9.04 13.01 -6.34
CA PHE A 51 -7.79 12.27 -6.41
C PHE A 51 -7.94 10.91 -5.74
N VAL A 52 -7.31 9.89 -6.31
CA VAL A 52 -7.23 8.55 -5.69
C VAL A 52 -5.77 8.18 -5.60
N LEU A 53 -5.22 8.22 -4.38
CA LEU A 53 -3.82 7.88 -4.12
C LEU A 53 -3.71 6.40 -3.74
N HIS A 54 -2.71 5.73 -4.29
CA HIS A 54 -2.43 4.31 -4.04
C HIS A 54 -1.13 4.08 -3.27
N LEU A 55 -0.05 4.78 -3.63
CA LEU A 55 1.29 4.67 -3.05
C LEU A 55 1.72 5.97 -2.38
N ILE A 56 1.48 7.10 -3.05
CA ILE A 56 1.93 8.41 -2.59
C ILE A 56 1.14 8.83 -1.34
N PRO A 57 1.82 9.33 -0.28
CA PRO A 57 1.13 9.77 0.94
C PRO A 57 0.18 10.95 0.69
N SER A 58 -0.91 10.98 1.46
CA SER A 58 -1.95 12.03 1.35
C SER A 58 -1.45 13.45 1.65
N GLY A 59 -0.28 13.59 2.27
CA GLY A 59 0.37 14.89 2.52
C GLY A 59 0.85 15.63 1.27
N VAL A 60 0.85 14.98 0.10
CA VAL A 60 1.35 15.53 -1.16
C VAL A 60 0.68 16.85 -1.57
N PHE A 61 -0.53 17.10 -1.11
CA PHE A 61 -1.31 18.32 -1.41
C PHE A 61 -0.90 19.53 -0.59
N TYR A 62 0.06 19.42 0.34
CA TYR A 62 0.49 20.51 1.23
C TYR A 62 1.97 20.82 1.03
N ASP A 63 2.31 22.05 0.70
CA ASP A 63 3.69 22.43 0.34
C ASP A 63 4.68 22.33 1.50
N HIS A 64 4.21 22.46 2.72
CA HIS A 64 5.06 22.35 3.92
C HIS A 64 5.32 20.89 4.33
N ALA A 65 4.55 19.93 3.82
CA ALA A 65 4.65 18.53 4.23
C ALA A 65 5.52 17.71 3.28
N SER A 66 6.55 17.07 3.81
CA SER A 66 7.32 16.07 3.07
C SER A 66 6.61 14.72 3.06
N CYS A 67 6.73 13.97 1.97
CA CYS A 67 6.07 12.69 1.77
C CYS A 67 7.08 11.55 1.69
N TYR A 68 6.86 10.51 2.47
CA TYR A 68 7.77 9.37 2.57
C TYR A 68 7.07 8.04 2.31
N ILE A 69 7.72 7.16 1.54
CA ILE A 69 7.33 5.75 1.40
C ILE A 69 8.39 4.92 2.09
N GLY A 70 8.02 4.33 3.23
CA GLY A 70 8.89 3.53 4.08
C GLY A 70 9.11 2.11 3.53
N GLN A 71 10.14 1.44 4.05
CA GLN A 71 10.62 0.13 3.59
C GLN A 71 9.62 -1.03 3.75
N GLY A 72 8.56 -0.83 4.54
CA GLY A 72 7.49 -1.83 4.70
C GLY A 72 6.53 -1.91 3.51
N VAL A 73 6.49 -0.88 2.67
CA VAL A 73 5.65 -0.84 1.47
C VAL A 73 6.20 -1.76 0.39
N ILE A 74 5.31 -2.52 -0.26
CA ILE A 74 5.61 -3.22 -1.51
C ILE A 74 5.36 -2.26 -2.67
N LEU A 75 6.40 -1.99 -3.45
CA LEU A 75 6.45 -0.91 -4.41
C LEU A 75 6.36 -1.40 -5.85
N SER A 76 5.28 -1.07 -6.56
CA SER A 76 5.21 -1.17 -8.02
C SER A 76 5.73 0.13 -8.62
N LEU A 77 6.84 0.08 -9.37
CA LEU A 77 7.41 1.26 -10.03
C LEU A 77 6.50 1.80 -11.12
N GLU A 78 5.81 0.93 -11.85
CA GLU A 78 4.84 1.32 -12.88
C GLU A 78 3.68 2.10 -12.26
N SER A 79 3.04 1.53 -11.22
CA SER A 79 1.94 2.21 -10.52
C SER A 79 2.39 3.52 -9.85
N LEU A 80 3.63 3.58 -9.37
CA LEU A 80 4.21 4.80 -8.82
C LEU A 80 4.37 5.87 -9.90
N LEU A 81 4.92 5.50 -11.06
CA LEU A 81 5.14 6.41 -12.18
C LEU A 81 3.80 6.97 -12.68
N ASP A 82 2.80 6.10 -12.88
CA ASP A 82 1.45 6.52 -13.28
C ASP A 82 0.85 7.53 -12.29
N GLU A 83 1.03 7.30 -10.99
CA GLU A 83 0.51 8.18 -9.94
C GLU A 83 1.28 9.52 -9.90
N ILE A 84 2.59 9.51 -10.11
CA ILE A 84 3.43 10.70 -10.26
C ILE A 84 2.96 11.54 -11.47
N GLU A 85 2.83 10.91 -12.64
CA GLU A 85 2.42 11.59 -13.87
C GLU A 85 1.00 12.20 -13.75
N GLN A 86 0.09 11.49 -13.09
CA GLN A 86 -1.26 12.01 -12.80
C GLN A 86 -1.23 13.24 -11.89
N LEU A 87 -0.41 13.26 -10.85
CA LEU A 87 -0.29 14.40 -9.94
C LEU A 87 0.39 15.60 -10.61
N GLU A 88 1.50 15.36 -11.31
CA GLU A 88 2.25 16.41 -12.02
C GLU A 88 1.41 17.04 -13.15
N SER A 89 0.61 16.24 -13.88
CA SER A 89 -0.30 16.74 -14.91
C SER A 89 -1.38 17.69 -14.38
N ARG A 90 -1.65 17.63 -13.06
CA ARG A 90 -2.59 18.52 -12.35
C ARG A 90 -1.89 19.59 -11.53
N GLY A 91 -0.60 19.86 -11.82
CA GLY A 91 0.18 20.93 -11.20
C GLY A 91 0.72 20.64 -9.80
N ILE A 92 0.67 19.39 -9.33
CA ILE A 92 1.21 18.99 -8.02
C ILE A 92 2.65 18.49 -8.20
N SER A 93 3.62 19.31 -7.81
CA SER A 93 5.03 18.94 -7.89
C SER A 93 5.43 17.99 -6.78
N LEU A 94 6.18 16.95 -7.14
CA LEU A 94 6.73 15.95 -6.23
C LEU A 94 8.23 16.11 -6.00
N GLU A 95 8.88 16.98 -6.77
CA GLU A 95 10.32 17.22 -6.67
C GLU A 95 10.67 17.83 -5.32
N GLY A 96 11.67 17.25 -4.65
CA GLY A 96 12.06 17.65 -3.30
C GLY A 96 11.05 17.29 -2.19
N LYS A 97 9.85 16.86 -2.55
CA LYS A 97 8.74 16.55 -1.63
C LYS A 97 8.59 15.06 -1.36
N LEU A 98 8.70 14.22 -2.39
CA LEU A 98 8.58 12.75 -2.26
C LEU A 98 9.95 12.11 -2.08
N ARG A 99 10.08 11.23 -1.09
CA ARG A 99 11.23 10.34 -0.92
C ARG A 99 10.79 8.92 -0.61
N ILE A 100 11.43 7.96 -1.25
CA ILE A 100 11.09 6.54 -1.21
C ILE A 100 12.29 5.77 -0.66
N SER A 101 12.04 4.87 0.29
CA SER A 101 13.10 4.05 0.86
C SER A 101 13.67 3.10 -0.19
N ARG A 102 15.00 3.13 -0.37
CA ARG A 102 15.73 2.19 -1.20
C ARG A 102 15.64 0.74 -0.70
N TYR A 103 15.14 0.52 0.52
CA TYR A 103 14.90 -0.81 1.10
C TYR A 103 13.50 -1.38 0.79
N CYS A 104 12.63 -0.67 0.05
CA CYS A 104 11.36 -1.22 -0.43
C CYS A 104 11.57 -2.48 -1.27
N SER A 105 10.72 -3.48 -1.06
CA SER A 105 10.64 -4.63 -1.96
C SER A 105 9.80 -4.26 -3.18
N LEU A 106 10.28 -4.60 -4.37
CA LEU A 106 9.57 -4.30 -5.61
C LEU A 106 8.47 -5.33 -5.88
N LEU A 107 7.38 -4.83 -6.42
CA LEU A 107 6.35 -5.62 -7.04
C LEU A 107 6.51 -5.54 -8.56
N LEU A 108 6.67 -6.70 -9.18
CA LEU A 108 6.84 -6.86 -10.62
C LEU A 108 5.55 -7.39 -11.27
N PRO A 109 5.34 -7.20 -12.58
CA PRO A 109 4.16 -7.72 -13.29
C PRO A 109 3.92 -9.22 -13.07
N ILE A 110 5.00 -10.00 -12.92
CA ILE A 110 4.93 -11.44 -12.68
C ILE A 110 4.20 -11.78 -11.35
N HIS A 111 4.31 -10.93 -10.31
CA HIS A 111 3.56 -11.10 -9.06
C HIS A 111 2.05 -10.93 -9.27
N ALA A 112 1.64 -9.94 -10.06
CA ALA A 112 0.24 -9.74 -10.40
C ALA A 112 -0.33 -10.91 -11.19
N LYS A 113 0.45 -11.46 -12.13
CA LYS A 113 0.08 -12.65 -12.91
C LYS A 113 -0.14 -13.87 -12.02
N ILE A 114 0.77 -14.15 -11.09
CA ILE A 114 0.64 -15.26 -10.13
C ILE A 114 -0.55 -15.06 -9.21
N ASP A 115 -0.79 -13.84 -8.71
CA ASP A 115 -1.95 -13.53 -7.88
C ASP A 115 -3.27 -13.81 -8.62
N GLN A 116 -3.38 -13.38 -9.89
CA GLN A 116 -4.53 -13.68 -10.75
C GLN A 116 -4.73 -15.18 -10.93
N LEU A 117 -3.67 -15.91 -11.30
CA LEU A 117 -3.73 -17.36 -11.52
C LEU A 117 -4.11 -18.15 -10.25
N ARG A 118 -3.68 -17.68 -9.07
CA ARG A 118 -4.08 -18.26 -7.78
C ARG A 118 -5.54 -17.96 -7.46
N GLU A 119 -6.02 -16.76 -7.77
CA GLU A 119 -7.42 -16.34 -7.52
C GLU A 119 -8.42 -16.96 -8.52
N ASP A 120 -7.97 -17.46 -9.65
CA ASP A 120 -8.83 -18.19 -10.61
C ASP A 120 -9.10 -19.65 -10.18
N ASN A 121 -8.55 -20.08 -9.06
CA ASN A 121 -8.74 -21.41 -8.49
C ASN A 121 -9.88 -21.44 -7.44
N LYS A 122 -10.34 -22.68 -7.11
CA LYS A 122 -11.43 -22.93 -6.16
C LYS A 122 -11.17 -22.43 -4.73
N ASN A 123 -9.90 -22.20 -4.37
CA ASN A 123 -9.47 -21.74 -3.03
C ASN A 123 -9.17 -20.24 -2.99
N ALA A 124 -9.79 -19.48 -3.86
CA ALA A 124 -9.65 -18.02 -3.90
C ALA A 124 -10.03 -17.36 -2.55
N ILE A 125 -9.20 -16.46 -2.05
CA ILE A 125 -9.45 -15.71 -0.80
C ILE A 125 -10.03 -14.31 -1.04
N GLY A 126 -10.15 -13.90 -2.31
CA GLY A 126 -10.74 -12.63 -2.72
C GLY A 126 -9.73 -11.48 -2.74
N THR A 127 -8.48 -11.73 -3.17
CA THR A 127 -7.44 -10.71 -3.29
C THR A 127 -7.83 -9.59 -4.29
N THR A 128 -7.04 -8.54 -4.32
CA THR A 128 -7.17 -7.47 -5.33
C THR A 128 -6.58 -7.86 -6.68
N ARG A 129 -5.96 -9.04 -6.81
CA ARG A 129 -5.27 -9.54 -8.00
C ARG A 129 -4.12 -8.63 -8.48
N ARG A 130 -3.54 -7.84 -7.57
CA ARG A 130 -2.47 -6.89 -7.85
C ARG A 130 -1.07 -7.38 -7.51
N GLY A 131 -0.93 -8.63 -7.08
CA GLY A 131 0.36 -9.24 -6.78
C GLY A 131 0.95 -8.88 -5.41
N ILE A 132 0.18 -8.25 -4.53
CA ILE A 132 0.67 -7.84 -3.20
C ILE A 132 1.09 -9.05 -2.37
N GLY A 133 0.25 -10.10 -2.33
CA GLY A 133 0.55 -11.34 -1.61
C GLY A 133 1.85 -12.00 -2.08
N PRO A 134 2.00 -12.33 -3.36
CA PRO A 134 3.24 -12.90 -3.89
C PRO A 134 4.49 -12.05 -3.63
N ALA A 135 4.39 -10.72 -3.71
CA ALA A 135 5.52 -9.85 -3.42
C ALA A 135 5.91 -9.83 -1.93
N TYR A 136 4.95 -9.90 -0.99
CA TYR A 136 5.24 -10.11 0.44
C TYR A 136 5.79 -11.52 0.71
N GLU A 137 5.30 -12.55 0.03
CA GLU A 137 5.87 -13.90 0.05
C GLU A 137 7.36 -13.87 -0.30
N ASP A 138 7.72 -13.19 -1.38
CA ASP A 138 9.11 -13.03 -1.80
C ASP A 138 9.97 -12.27 -0.81
N LYS A 139 9.41 -11.21 -0.21
CA LYS A 139 10.10 -10.46 0.85
C LYS A 139 10.46 -11.38 2.02
N THR A 140 9.53 -12.21 2.48
CA THR A 140 9.72 -13.14 3.60
C THR A 140 10.63 -14.31 3.20
N ALA A 141 10.52 -14.80 1.97
CA ALA A 141 11.38 -15.83 1.41
C ALA A 141 12.80 -15.34 1.07
N ARG A 142 13.06 -14.03 1.18
CA ARG A 142 14.36 -13.38 0.91
C ARG A 142 14.82 -13.48 -0.55
N ARG A 143 13.88 -13.57 -1.50
CA ARG A 143 14.14 -13.57 -2.95
C ARG A 143 13.60 -12.31 -3.66
N SER A 144 13.02 -11.34 -2.90
CA SER A 144 12.53 -10.11 -3.50
C SER A 144 13.66 -9.24 -4.05
N ILE A 145 13.39 -8.57 -5.16
CA ILE A 145 14.21 -7.45 -5.63
C ILE A 145 13.94 -6.26 -4.73
N LYS A 146 14.99 -5.64 -4.21
CA LYS A 146 14.93 -4.38 -3.44
C LYS A 146 15.21 -3.20 -4.34
N ALA A 147 14.70 -2.02 -3.99
CA ALA A 147 14.96 -0.85 -4.81
C ALA A 147 16.45 -0.53 -4.95
N PHE A 148 17.29 -0.79 -3.93
CA PHE A 148 18.73 -0.59 -4.02
C PHE A 148 19.43 -1.59 -4.98
N ASP A 149 18.83 -2.77 -5.27
CA ASP A 149 19.39 -3.71 -6.24
C ASP A 149 19.42 -3.10 -7.66
N LEU A 150 18.55 -2.10 -7.94
CA LEU A 150 18.48 -1.40 -9.22
C LEU A 150 19.72 -0.52 -9.51
N GLU A 151 20.55 -0.27 -8.50
CA GLU A 151 21.78 0.52 -8.61
C GLU A 151 22.98 -0.31 -9.08
N ASP A 152 22.88 -1.65 -9.00
CA ASP A 152 23.91 -2.61 -9.42
C ASP A 152 23.33 -3.53 -10.50
N ASN A 153 23.75 -3.33 -11.74
CA ASN A 153 23.21 -4.07 -12.88
C ASN A 153 23.47 -5.57 -12.81
N ASP A 154 24.68 -5.99 -12.41
CA ASP A 154 25.05 -7.42 -12.38
C ASP A 154 24.25 -8.15 -11.30
N LEU A 155 24.15 -7.55 -10.11
CA LEU A 155 23.36 -8.09 -9.00
C LEU A 155 21.86 -8.14 -9.35
N LEU A 156 21.35 -7.10 -9.99
CA LEU A 156 19.95 -7.04 -10.44
C LEU A 156 19.63 -8.17 -11.41
N GLU A 157 20.47 -8.36 -12.43
CA GLU A 157 20.24 -9.37 -13.47
C GLU A 157 20.21 -10.78 -12.90
N ASP A 158 21.17 -11.14 -12.03
CA ASP A 158 21.22 -12.44 -11.38
C ASP A 158 19.98 -12.71 -10.49
N LYS A 159 19.61 -11.74 -9.66
CA LYS A 159 18.43 -11.86 -8.78
C LYS A 159 17.14 -11.93 -9.58
N LEU A 160 16.97 -11.05 -10.57
CA LEU A 160 15.79 -10.99 -11.39
C LEU A 160 15.62 -12.26 -12.22
N LYS A 161 16.72 -12.79 -12.78
CA LYS A 161 16.68 -14.04 -13.50
C LYS A 161 16.20 -15.19 -12.63
N SER A 162 16.76 -15.32 -11.42
CA SER A 162 16.34 -16.34 -10.46
C SER A 162 14.86 -16.21 -10.10
N LEU A 163 14.34 -14.98 -9.93
CA LEU A 163 12.94 -14.72 -9.61
C LEU A 163 12.02 -15.07 -10.78
N VAL A 164 12.37 -14.64 -12.00
CA VAL A 164 11.61 -14.93 -13.22
C VAL A 164 11.56 -16.44 -13.49
N ASP A 165 12.69 -17.14 -13.38
CA ASP A 165 12.75 -18.58 -13.54
C ASP A 165 11.87 -19.32 -12.52
N TYR A 166 11.89 -18.89 -11.24
CA TYR A 166 11.05 -19.43 -10.18
C TYR A 166 9.55 -19.29 -10.49
N TYR A 167 9.11 -18.13 -10.91
CA TYR A 167 7.68 -17.93 -11.22
C TYR A 167 7.29 -18.52 -12.56
N ASN A 168 8.15 -18.47 -13.56
CA ASN A 168 7.89 -19.10 -14.86
C ASN A 168 7.71 -20.60 -14.75
N PHE A 169 8.44 -21.26 -13.82
CA PHE A 169 8.19 -22.67 -13.53
C PHE A 169 6.75 -22.90 -13.05
N GLN A 170 6.23 -22.07 -12.13
CA GLN A 170 4.87 -22.18 -11.62
C GLN A 170 3.84 -21.83 -12.72
N ILE A 171 4.03 -20.72 -13.41
CA ILE A 171 3.14 -20.24 -14.48
C ILE A 171 2.95 -21.33 -15.53
N LYS A 172 4.04 -21.90 -16.00
CA LYS A 172 4.02 -22.93 -17.06
C LYS A 172 3.53 -24.29 -16.57
N ASN A 173 4.08 -24.80 -15.46
CA ASN A 173 3.87 -26.21 -15.08
C ASN A 173 2.69 -26.42 -14.13
N ILE A 174 2.27 -25.39 -13.36
CA ILE A 174 1.14 -25.49 -12.43
C ILE A 174 -0.12 -24.88 -13.06
N HIS A 175 0.03 -23.74 -13.72
CA HIS A 175 -1.10 -22.96 -14.22
C HIS A 175 -1.33 -23.09 -15.73
N ASN A 176 -0.44 -23.74 -16.48
CA ASN A 176 -0.55 -23.89 -17.94
C ASN A 176 -0.69 -22.55 -18.68
N ALA A 177 0.00 -21.51 -18.22
CA ALA A 177 -0.06 -20.15 -18.75
C ALA A 177 1.28 -19.74 -19.37
N GLU A 178 1.26 -18.68 -20.18
CA GLU A 178 2.45 -18.17 -20.85
C GLU A 178 3.44 -17.55 -19.86
N PRO A 179 4.73 -17.96 -19.91
CA PRO A 179 5.79 -17.44 -19.07
C PRO A 179 6.19 -16.03 -19.49
N TYR A 180 6.89 -15.33 -18.61
CA TYR A 180 7.50 -14.02 -18.90
C TYR A 180 8.84 -14.20 -19.61
N ASP A 181 9.10 -13.33 -20.57
CA ASP A 181 10.44 -13.18 -21.14
C ASP A 181 11.32 -12.33 -20.22
N PHE A 182 12.48 -12.87 -19.84
CA PHE A 182 13.37 -12.22 -18.89
C PHE A 182 13.89 -10.86 -19.40
N GLU A 183 14.31 -10.80 -20.68
CA GLU A 183 14.86 -9.58 -21.26
C GLU A 183 13.83 -8.44 -21.29
N THR A 184 12.58 -8.77 -21.57
CA THR A 184 11.49 -7.81 -21.52
C THR A 184 11.28 -7.28 -20.12
N VAL A 185 11.20 -8.17 -19.11
CA VAL A 185 11.01 -7.76 -17.71
C VAL A 185 12.18 -6.89 -17.22
N LEU A 186 13.41 -7.26 -17.55
CA LEU A 186 14.60 -6.50 -17.16
C LEU A 186 14.60 -5.10 -17.79
N LYS A 187 14.33 -5.04 -19.10
CA LYS A 187 14.28 -3.77 -19.84
C LYS A 187 13.21 -2.84 -19.26
N ASP A 188 11.97 -3.33 -19.12
CA ASP A 188 10.85 -2.52 -18.63
C ASP A 188 11.11 -2.02 -17.20
N LEU A 189 11.69 -2.87 -16.35
CA LEU A 189 12.08 -2.49 -15.00
C LEU A 189 13.13 -1.38 -14.97
N LYS A 190 14.19 -1.50 -15.81
CA LYS A 190 15.23 -0.47 -15.94
C LYS A 190 14.68 0.85 -16.49
N ASP A 191 13.81 0.78 -17.50
CA ASP A 191 13.21 1.96 -18.13
C ASP A 191 12.33 2.76 -17.13
N VAL A 192 11.52 2.08 -16.32
CA VAL A 192 10.69 2.73 -15.30
C VAL A 192 11.55 3.25 -14.14
N TYR A 193 12.60 2.51 -13.75
CA TYR A 193 13.49 2.97 -12.69
C TYR A 193 14.22 4.27 -13.08
N GLN A 194 14.71 4.41 -14.30
CA GLN A 194 15.35 5.65 -14.74
C GLN A 194 14.48 6.89 -14.54
N LYS A 195 13.15 6.76 -14.71
CA LYS A 195 12.19 7.87 -14.51
C LYS A 195 11.90 8.14 -13.04
N THR A 196 12.04 7.13 -12.17
CA THR A 196 11.69 7.22 -10.75
C THR A 196 12.90 7.32 -9.83
N ALA A 197 14.13 7.09 -10.33
CA ALA A 197 15.37 7.02 -9.56
C ALA A 197 15.61 8.23 -8.65
N LYS A 198 15.24 9.43 -9.10
CA LYS A 198 15.39 10.70 -8.36
C LYS A 198 14.63 10.75 -7.03
N TYR A 199 13.62 9.89 -6.84
CA TYR A 199 12.81 9.85 -5.63
C TYR A 199 13.35 8.90 -4.56
N PHE A 200 14.32 8.02 -4.89
CA PHE A 200 14.88 7.08 -3.93
C PHE A 200 15.93 7.75 -3.03
N GLY A 201 15.93 7.35 -1.76
CA GLY A 201 16.90 7.86 -0.81
C GLY A 201 16.75 7.21 0.58
N ASP A 202 17.45 7.78 1.54
CA ASP A 202 17.36 7.33 2.94
C ASP A 202 16.17 8.00 3.62
N VAL A 203 15.12 7.22 3.83
CA VAL A 203 13.91 7.65 4.53
C VAL A 203 14.13 7.63 6.05
N THR A 204 14.94 6.70 6.56
CA THR A 204 15.24 6.59 7.99
C THR A 204 15.90 7.86 8.50
N ASP A 205 16.99 8.28 7.87
CA ASP A 205 17.72 9.51 8.24
C ASP A 205 16.82 10.73 8.12
N SER A 206 16.01 10.82 7.05
CA SER A 206 15.09 11.94 6.84
C SER A 206 14.02 12.04 7.94
N LEU A 207 13.45 10.91 8.38
CA LEU A 207 12.47 10.89 9.47
C LEU A 207 13.12 11.17 10.83
N GLU A 208 14.35 10.69 11.04
CA GLU A 208 15.12 10.99 12.24
C GLU A 208 15.45 12.47 12.33
N ASP A 209 15.92 13.09 11.25
CA ASP A 209 16.20 14.52 11.19
C ASP A 209 14.98 15.37 11.53
N ILE A 210 13.82 15.06 10.95
CA ILE A 210 12.55 15.75 11.27
C ILE A 210 12.23 15.60 12.77
N TYR A 211 12.32 14.39 13.30
CA TYR A 211 12.01 14.10 14.69
C TYR A 211 12.94 14.82 15.64
N GLU A 212 14.27 14.79 15.41
CA GLU A 212 15.27 15.42 16.29
C GLU A 212 15.17 16.96 16.25
N ASN A 213 14.79 17.54 15.10
CA ASN A 213 14.54 18.97 14.95
C ASN A 213 13.17 19.42 15.49
N GLY A 214 12.40 18.56 16.12
CA GLY A 214 11.13 18.89 16.76
C GLY A 214 9.92 18.85 15.84
N GLY A 215 10.08 18.42 14.60
CA GLY A 215 8.99 18.23 13.65
C GLY A 215 8.06 17.07 14.02
N ASN A 216 6.86 17.09 13.44
CA ASN A 216 5.81 16.12 13.67
C ASN A 216 5.63 15.23 12.44
N ILE A 217 5.50 13.92 12.62
CA ILE A 217 5.34 12.94 11.55
C ILE A 217 3.98 12.26 11.68
N LEU A 218 3.21 12.26 10.59
CA LEU A 218 1.97 11.49 10.44
C LEU A 218 2.28 10.18 9.73
N TYR A 219 2.06 9.05 10.39
CA TYR A 219 2.20 7.74 9.78
C TYR A 219 0.87 7.26 9.25
N GLU A 220 0.79 7.13 7.94
CA GLU A 220 -0.42 6.76 7.20
C GLU A 220 -0.50 5.26 6.99
N GLY A 221 -1.41 4.59 7.72
CA GLY A 221 -1.70 3.17 7.56
C GLY A 221 -2.59 2.89 6.35
N ALA A 222 -2.46 1.69 5.81
CA ALA A 222 -3.31 1.15 4.75
C ALA A 222 -4.11 -0.05 5.28
N GLN A 223 -5.20 -0.41 4.60
CA GLN A 223 -6.14 -1.46 5.02
C GLN A 223 -6.73 -1.19 6.42
N GLY A 224 -6.96 -2.23 7.23
CA GLY A 224 -7.52 -2.10 8.59
C GLY A 224 -7.06 -3.23 9.48
N THR A 225 -7.18 -3.06 10.79
CA THR A 225 -6.69 -3.98 11.82
C THR A 225 -7.21 -5.42 11.64
N MET A 226 -8.48 -5.58 11.23
CA MET A 226 -9.07 -6.90 11.02
C MET A 226 -8.58 -7.59 9.73
N LEU A 227 -7.79 -6.90 8.92
CA LEU A 227 -7.07 -7.45 7.76
C LEU A 227 -5.59 -7.71 8.05
N ASP A 228 -5.10 -7.50 9.28
CA ASP A 228 -3.72 -7.79 9.66
C ASP A 228 -3.39 -9.27 9.47
N VAL A 229 -2.20 -9.58 8.94
CA VAL A 229 -1.80 -10.96 8.62
C VAL A 229 -1.74 -11.86 9.84
N ASP A 230 -1.42 -11.31 11.03
CA ASP A 230 -1.30 -12.06 12.27
C ASP A 230 -2.54 -11.97 13.16
N TYR A 231 -3.13 -10.77 13.29
CA TYR A 231 -4.25 -10.49 14.19
C TYR A 231 -5.63 -10.44 13.51
N GLY A 232 -5.67 -10.43 12.17
CA GLY A 232 -6.91 -10.34 11.42
C GLY A 232 -7.67 -11.65 11.32
N THR A 233 -8.72 -11.63 10.48
CA THR A 233 -9.60 -12.79 10.23
C THR A 233 -8.97 -13.77 9.23
N TYR A 234 -7.82 -14.33 9.57
CA TYR A 234 -7.08 -15.30 8.76
C TYR A 234 -7.96 -16.48 8.31
N PRO A 235 -7.86 -16.95 7.04
CA PRO A 235 -6.93 -16.55 5.99
C PRO A 235 -7.38 -15.34 5.14
N TYR A 236 -8.52 -14.73 5.46
CA TYR A 236 -9.12 -13.61 4.73
C TYR A 236 -8.56 -12.28 5.22
N VAL A 237 -7.26 -12.08 4.99
CA VAL A 237 -6.45 -10.94 5.46
C VAL A 237 -5.59 -10.39 4.33
N THR A 238 -4.96 -9.22 4.54
CA THR A 238 -3.87 -8.74 3.68
C THR A 238 -2.56 -9.40 4.09
N SER A 239 -1.55 -9.34 3.23
CA SER A 239 -0.24 -9.96 3.49
C SER A 239 0.71 -9.07 4.30
N SER A 240 0.22 -7.97 4.87
CA SER A 240 1.01 -7.06 5.70
C SER A 240 0.48 -6.93 7.12
N ASN A 241 1.36 -6.49 8.05
CA ASN A 241 0.94 -6.06 9.36
C ASN A 241 0.37 -4.65 9.28
N THR A 242 -0.91 -4.51 9.62
CA THR A 242 -1.68 -3.26 9.52
C THR A 242 -1.80 -2.51 10.85
N LEU A 243 -1.30 -3.12 11.92
CA LEU A 243 -1.31 -2.55 13.27
C LEU A 243 -0.32 -1.39 13.42
N ALA A 244 -0.61 -0.49 14.35
CA ALA A 244 0.28 0.62 14.68
C ALA A 244 1.69 0.16 15.12
N THR A 245 1.81 -1.01 15.74
CA THR A 245 3.08 -1.60 16.18
C THR A 245 4.07 -1.89 15.05
N SER A 246 3.59 -2.05 13.81
CA SER A 246 4.44 -2.29 12.65
C SER A 246 5.12 -1.04 12.09
N VAL A 247 4.78 0.15 12.60
CA VAL A 247 5.28 1.44 12.10
C VAL A 247 6.80 1.55 12.17
N GLY A 248 7.43 1.10 13.26
CA GLY A 248 8.88 1.17 13.43
C GLY A 248 9.66 0.40 12.38
N ILE A 249 9.20 -0.80 12.05
CA ILE A 249 9.80 -1.64 11.01
C ILE A 249 9.44 -1.10 9.62
N GLY A 250 8.18 -0.71 9.43
CA GLY A 250 7.66 -0.30 8.13
C GLY A 250 8.16 1.05 7.65
N SER A 251 8.31 2.03 8.53
CA SER A 251 8.91 3.33 8.20
C SER A 251 10.44 3.28 8.11
N GLY A 252 11.07 2.30 8.78
CA GLY A 252 12.51 2.25 8.97
C GLY A 252 13.01 3.11 10.12
N PHE A 253 12.13 3.80 10.84
CA PHE A 253 12.47 4.69 11.95
C PHE A 253 11.93 4.13 13.28
N PRO A 254 12.78 3.47 14.11
CA PRO A 254 12.33 2.76 15.32
C PRO A 254 11.61 3.63 16.34
N LYS A 255 12.02 4.90 16.52
CA LYS A 255 11.41 5.83 17.48
C LYS A 255 9.95 6.18 17.13
N SER A 256 9.47 5.87 15.92
CA SER A 256 8.07 6.06 15.51
C SER A 256 7.07 5.32 16.40
N ILE A 257 7.46 4.23 17.06
CA ILE A 257 6.61 3.48 18.00
C ILE A 257 6.15 4.30 19.21
N TYR A 258 6.84 5.41 19.51
CA TYR A 258 6.46 6.33 20.61
C TYR A 258 5.45 7.40 20.16
N SER A 259 4.91 7.31 18.96
CA SER A 259 3.87 8.20 18.46
C SER A 259 2.51 7.85 19.08
N ASP A 260 1.64 8.85 19.17
CA ASP A 260 0.23 8.62 19.52
C ASP A 260 -0.45 7.77 18.44
N VAL A 261 -1.50 7.03 18.79
CA VAL A 261 -2.25 6.19 17.85
C VAL A 261 -3.69 6.69 17.71
N LEU A 262 -4.12 6.89 16.46
CA LEU A 262 -5.50 7.22 16.12
C LEU A 262 -6.11 6.10 15.29
N GLY A 263 -7.11 5.42 15.85
CA GLY A 263 -7.93 4.45 15.14
C GLY A 263 -9.10 5.13 14.43
N VAL A 264 -9.29 4.79 13.15
CA VAL A 264 -10.43 5.27 12.34
C VAL A 264 -11.44 4.13 12.17
N ALA A 265 -12.68 4.39 12.53
CA ALA A 265 -13.83 3.49 12.33
C ALA A 265 -14.92 4.19 11.51
N LYS A 266 -15.67 3.43 10.72
CA LYS A 266 -16.96 3.86 10.17
C LYS A 266 -18.06 3.70 11.20
N ALA A 267 -19.11 4.50 11.08
CA ALA A 267 -20.33 4.36 11.90
C ALA A 267 -21.16 3.11 11.55
N TYR A 268 -20.78 2.39 10.51
CA TYR A 268 -21.22 1.05 10.12
C TYR A 268 -20.01 0.28 9.59
N THR A 269 -20.12 -1.01 9.40
CA THR A 269 -18.97 -1.83 8.93
C THR A 269 -19.10 -2.17 7.46
N THR A 270 -17.99 -2.17 6.74
CA THR A 270 -17.91 -2.67 5.36
C THR A 270 -16.78 -3.66 5.20
N ARG A 271 -16.96 -4.60 4.29
CA ARG A 271 -15.93 -5.58 3.93
C ARG A 271 -15.94 -5.86 2.43
N VAL A 272 -14.75 -5.94 1.83
CA VAL A 272 -14.56 -6.43 0.45
C VAL A 272 -14.01 -7.84 0.51
N GLY A 273 -14.50 -8.73 -0.38
CA GLY A 273 -14.04 -10.12 -0.47
C GLY A 273 -14.70 -11.07 0.51
N ALA A 274 -14.14 -12.27 0.60
CA ALA A 274 -14.65 -13.36 1.43
C ALA A 274 -14.30 -13.19 2.91
N GLY A 275 -14.78 -14.12 3.73
CA GLY A 275 -14.47 -14.21 5.14
C GLY A 275 -15.61 -13.79 6.06
N PRO A 276 -15.43 -13.95 7.39
CA PRO A 276 -16.48 -13.70 8.39
C PRO A 276 -16.88 -12.23 8.44
N PHE A 277 -18.17 -11.98 8.63
CA PHE A 277 -18.74 -10.66 8.85
C PHE A 277 -19.97 -10.81 9.75
N PRO A 278 -19.79 -10.85 11.09
CA PRO A 278 -20.86 -11.20 12.02
C PRO A 278 -22.09 -10.29 11.98
N THR A 279 -21.88 -9.01 11.66
CA THR A 279 -22.97 -8.00 11.62
C THR A 279 -23.46 -7.71 10.19
N GLU A 280 -23.12 -8.56 9.21
CA GLU A 280 -23.53 -8.38 7.81
C GLU A 280 -25.05 -8.34 7.65
N LEU A 281 -25.52 -7.42 6.80
CA LEU A 281 -26.94 -7.21 6.53
C LEU A 281 -27.32 -7.71 5.14
N PHE A 282 -28.30 -8.63 5.09
CA PHE A 282 -28.87 -9.18 3.88
C PHE A 282 -30.31 -8.68 3.63
N CYS A 283 -30.67 -7.54 4.22
CA CYS A 283 -32.01 -6.96 4.17
C CYS A 283 -31.97 -5.56 3.53
N ASP A 284 -33.14 -4.95 3.37
CA ASP A 284 -33.32 -3.61 2.77
C ASP A 284 -32.42 -2.54 3.43
N ASP A 285 -32.12 -2.65 4.72
CA ASP A 285 -31.23 -1.69 5.38
C ASP A 285 -29.78 -1.83 4.90
N GLY A 286 -29.32 -3.05 4.65
CA GLY A 286 -28.00 -3.30 4.05
C GLY A 286 -27.90 -2.71 2.63
N GLU A 287 -28.94 -2.88 1.82
CA GLU A 287 -29.02 -2.29 0.48
C GLU A 287 -29.05 -0.76 0.52
N LYS A 288 -29.80 -0.18 1.45
CA LYS A 288 -29.84 1.29 1.64
C LYS A 288 -28.47 1.84 2.05
N ILE A 289 -27.78 1.18 3.00
CA ILE A 289 -26.42 1.57 3.42
C ILE A 289 -25.48 1.53 2.21
N ALA A 290 -25.48 0.43 1.47
CA ALA A 290 -24.61 0.27 0.29
C ALA A 290 -24.87 1.35 -0.78
N LYS A 291 -26.14 1.65 -1.06
CA LYS A 291 -26.55 2.63 -2.07
C LYS A 291 -26.23 4.07 -1.64
N LEU A 292 -26.64 4.47 -0.44
CA LEU A 292 -26.45 5.83 0.07
C LEU A 292 -24.97 6.13 0.41
N GLY A 293 -24.24 5.12 0.88
CA GLY A 293 -22.80 5.20 1.15
C GLY A 293 -21.92 5.07 -0.07
N HIS A 294 -22.49 4.80 -1.25
CA HIS A 294 -21.71 4.50 -2.47
C HIS A 294 -20.63 3.44 -2.23
N GLU A 295 -21.02 2.33 -1.59
CA GLU A 295 -20.09 1.33 -1.07
C GLU A 295 -19.54 0.42 -2.18
N PHE A 296 -18.60 0.98 -2.95
CA PHE A 296 -17.78 0.28 -3.95
C PHE A 296 -16.30 0.49 -3.66
N GLY A 297 -15.50 -0.54 -3.87
CA GLY A 297 -14.05 -0.46 -3.66
C GLY A 297 -13.40 0.57 -4.58
N ALA A 298 -12.68 1.54 -4.01
CA ALA A 298 -12.03 2.62 -4.77
C ALA A 298 -11.02 2.08 -5.81
N THR A 299 -10.41 0.94 -5.51
CA THR A 299 -9.37 0.31 -6.33
C THR A 299 -9.92 -0.71 -7.33
N THR A 300 -10.93 -1.50 -6.94
CA THR A 300 -11.42 -2.65 -7.73
C THR A 300 -12.83 -2.45 -8.27
N GLY A 301 -13.54 -1.42 -7.83
CA GLY A 301 -14.96 -1.20 -8.16
C GLY A 301 -15.90 -2.29 -7.61
N ARG A 302 -15.40 -3.28 -6.86
CA ARG A 302 -16.24 -4.36 -6.31
C ARG A 302 -17.19 -3.81 -5.25
N PRO A 303 -18.46 -4.30 -5.21
CA PRO A 303 -19.39 -3.92 -4.14
C PRO A 303 -18.84 -4.35 -2.78
N ARG A 304 -19.01 -3.48 -1.80
CA ARG A 304 -18.70 -3.77 -0.41
C ARG A 304 -19.89 -4.42 0.27
N ARG A 305 -19.66 -5.49 1.01
CA ARG A 305 -20.60 -6.05 1.97
C ARG A 305 -20.81 -5.03 3.08
N CYS A 306 -22.03 -4.82 3.52
CA CYS A 306 -22.38 -3.82 4.54
C CYS A 306 -23.00 -4.48 5.76
N GLY A 307 -22.74 -3.92 6.94
CA GLY A 307 -23.27 -4.42 8.20
C GLY A 307 -23.27 -3.36 9.31
N TRP A 308 -23.89 -3.68 10.45
CA TRP A 308 -23.88 -2.80 11.60
C TRP A 308 -22.47 -2.61 12.16
N LEU A 309 -22.24 -1.49 12.84
CA LEU A 309 -21.03 -1.26 13.60
C LEU A 309 -20.90 -2.32 14.70
N ASP A 310 -19.77 -2.98 14.74
CA ASP A 310 -19.36 -3.87 15.81
C ASP A 310 -18.42 -3.13 16.75
N LEU A 311 -18.73 -3.11 18.03
CA LEU A 311 -17.96 -2.42 19.08
C LEU A 311 -17.13 -3.38 19.95
N VAL A 312 -17.13 -4.66 19.64
CA VAL A 312 -16.36 -5.68 20.37
C VAL A 312 -14.93 -5.76 19.88
#